data_56ffe91540a71f996fdf2e87e2b6cba7
#
_entry.id   56ffe91540a71f996fdf2e87e2b6cba7
#
_cell.length_a   1.000
_cell.length_b   1.000
_cell.length_c   1.000
_cell.angle_alpha   90.00
_cell.angle_beta   90.00
_cell.angle_gamma   90.00
#
_symmetry.space_group_name_H-M   'P 1'
#
loop_
_entity.id
_entity.type
_entity.pdbx_description
1 polymer ?
#
loop_
_entity_poly.entity_id
_entity_poly.type
_entity_poly.pdbx_seq_one_letter_code
_entity_poly.pdbx_strand_id
1 'polypeptide(L)'
;ISGNMRMEAVIEPVKGLLISLNMIYEDNRRTELQYMVDGMPVIRGGSFAMSTVAISNYGTQAFNKFMQNREIIATRVHGQYRNLNLQDIFPEGNPVIKSNSADVLIPAFISAYTGRNPDKTGLTAFPDILTLLPNWNISYRINSLTLNHRYVSQYRVGSYSSFLSWKPVTDNKNSNLGYIRDPASGALIATTPFDIPAVSIIESFNPLIEAQSVLYNDVNMSVRLNKTRSLNLNIASNRVVETSDNDFI
;
A
#
# COMPACT_ATOMS: atom_id res chain seq x y z
N ILE A 1 -15.40 -12.70 4.67
CA ILE A 1 -15.86 -12.05 3.43
C ILE A 1 -14.62 -11.57 2.71
N SER A 2 -14.37 -12.06 1.52
CA SER A 2 -13.28 -11.58 0.65
C SER A 2 -13.89 -10.78 -0.50
N GLY A 3 -13.33 -9.62 -0.78
CA GLY A 3 -13.67 -8.81 -1.96
C GLY A 3 -12.49 -8.80 -2.92
N ASN A 4 -12.62 -9.47 -4.07
CA ASN A 4 -11.59 -9.48 -5.10
C ASN A 4 -12.17 -8.87 -6.37
N MET A 5 -11.49 -7.89 -6.92
CA MET A 5 -11.83 -7.28 -8.20
C MET A 5 -10.62 -7.29 -9.12
N ARG A 6 -10.86 -7.70 -10.35
CA ARG A 6 -9.89 -7.59 -11.44
C ARG A 6 -10.56 -6.87 -12.61
N MET A 7 -9.86 -5.88 -13.17
CA MET A 7 -10.27 -5.19 -14.37
C MET A 7 -9.17 -5.31 -15.41
N GLU A 8 -9.57 -5.56 -16.66
CA GLU A 8 -8.67 -5.67 -17.79
C GLU A 8 -9.22 -4.85 -18.97
N ALA A 9 -8.32 -4.17 -19.67
CA ALA A 9 -8.64 -3.46 -20.91
C ALA A 9 -7.50 -3.67 -21.91
N VAL A 10 -7.84 -3.86 -23.16
CA VAL A 10 -6.88 -4.01 -24.26
C VAL A 10 -7.26 -3.04 -25.35
N ILE A 11 -6.30 -2.25 -25.83
CA ILE A 11 -6.46 -1.28 -26.90
C ILE A 11 -5.36 -1.42 -27.95
N GLU A 12 -5.71 -1.24 -29.21
CA GLU A 12 -4.79 -1.19 -30.34
C GLU A 12 -4.97 0.16 -31.05
N PRO A 13 -4.31 1.26 -30.56
CA PRO A 13 -4.52 2.59 -31.08
C PRO A 13 -3.97 2.77 -32.51
N VAL A 14 -2.95 2.00 -32.85
CA VAL A 14 -2.41 1.90 -34.23
C VAL A 14 -2.04 0.46 -34.51
N LYS A 15 -2.08 0.05 -35.77
CA LYS A 15 -1.77 -1.32 -36.18
C LYS A 15 -0.42 -1.79 -35.64
N GLY A 16 -0.44 -2.89 -34.92
CA GLY A 16 0.75 -3.51 -34.31
C GLY A 16 1.14 -2.96 -32.94
N LEU A 17 0.49 -1.91 -32.44
CA LEU A 17 0.70 -1.41 -31.07
C LEU A 17 -0.44 -1.90 -30.17
N LEU A 18 -0.13 -2.87 -29.30
CA LEU A 18 -1.05 -3.44 -28.33
C LEU A 18 -0.72 -2.91 -26.93
N ILE A 19 -1.71 -2.32 -26.26
CA ILE A 19 -1.61 -1.85 -24.88
C ILE A 19 -2.65 -2.60 -24.07
N SER A 20 -2.18 -3.41 -23.10
CA SER A 20 -3.01 -4.11 -22.16
C SER A 20 -2.88 -3.46 -20.78
N LEU A 21 -4.00 -3.09 -20.18
CA LEU A 21 -4.09 -2.53 -18.84
C LEU A 21 -4.74 -3.54 -17.92
N ASN A 22 -4.24 -3.64 -16.69
CA ASN A 22 -4.81 -4.57 -15.72
C ASN A 22 -4.76 -3.95 -14.31
N MET A 23 -5.84 -4.10 -13.56
CA MET A 23 -5.96 -3.62 -12.18
C MET A 23 -6.44 -4.76 -11.29
N ILE A 24 -5.86 -4.84 -10.09
CA ILE A 24 -6.20 -5.86 -9.09
C ILE A 24 -6.48 -5.13 -7.77
N TYR A 25 -7.56 -5.54 -7.12
CA TYR A 25 -7.91 -5.15 -5.76
C TYR A 25 -8.34 -6.41 -5.00
N GLU A 26 -7.68 -6.68 -3.89
CA GLU A 26 -7.89 -7.86 -3.05
C GLU A 26 -8.03 -7.44 -1.60
N ASP A 27 -9.17 -7.72 -0.98
CA ASP A 27 -9.45 -7.47 0.44
C ASP A 27 -9.94 -8.79 1.07
N ASN A 28 -9.02 -9.52 1.66
CA ASN A 28 -9.30 -10.79 2.30
C ASN A 28 -9.48 -10.58 3.80
N ARG A 29 -10.67 -10.84 4.32
CA ARG A 29 -11.02 -10.66 5.72
C ARG A 29 -11.31 -11.98 6.40
N ARG A 30 -10.71 -12.18 7.57
CA ARG A 30 -10.95 -13.31 8.47
C ARG A 30 -11.55 -12.81 9.77
N THR A 31 -12.56 -13.51 10.26
CA THR A 31 -13.12 -13.30 11.57
C THR A 31 -12.95 -14.58 12.37
N GLU A 32 -12.39 -14.48 13.56
CA GLU A 32 -12.14 -15.59 14.46
C GLU A 32 -12.97 -15.39 15.74
N LEU A 33 -13.75 -16.40 16.08
CA LEU A 33 -14.67 -16.42 17.22
C LEU A 33 -14.25 -17.55 18.14
N GLN A 34 -14.00 -17.24 19.39
CA GLN A 34 -13.79 -18.25 20.43
C GLN A 34 -15.09 -18.48 21.17
N TYR A 35 -15.80 -19.56 20.86
CA TYR A 35 -17.13 -19.86 21.41
C TYR A 35 -17.10 -20.60 22.75
N MET A 36 -15.92 -21.08 23.19
CA MET A 36 -15.76 -21.83 24.44
C MET A 36 -15.66 -20.94 25.70
N VAL A 37 -15.49 -19.63 25.52
CA VAL A 37 -15.33 -18.67 26.63
C VAL A 37 -16.23 -17.46 26.38
N ASP A 38 -17.21 -17.28 27.23
CA ASP A 38 -18.11 -16.14 27.15
C ASP A 38 -17.36 -14.81 27.35
N GLY A 39 -17.71 -13.82 26.54
CA GLY A 39 -17.12 -12.48 26.61
C GLY A 39 -15.76 -12.32 25.91
N MET A 40 -15.25 -13.35 25.24
CA MET A 40 -14.02 -13.20 24.44
C MET A 40 -14.25 -12.27 23.24
N PRO A 41 -13.32 -11.33 22.99
CA PRO A 41 -13.44 -10.43 21.87
C PRO A 41 -13.27 -11.16 20.52
N VAL A 42 -14.01 -10.71 19.54
CA VAL A 42 -13.90 -11.17 18.16
C VAL A 42 -12.59 -10.66 17.56
N ILE A 43 -11.73 -11.57 17.10
CA ILE A 43 -10.50 -11.22 16.39
C ILE A 43 -10.82 -11.08 14.89
N ARG A 44 -10.54 -9.92 14.32
CA ARG A 44 -10.65 -9.66 12.89
C ARG A 44 -9.24 -9.52 12.33
N GLY A 45 -9.00 -10.13 11.19
CA GLY A 45 -7.71 -10.05 10.53
C GLY A 45 -7.85 -10.29 9.04
N GLY A 46 -6.73 -10.28 8.34
CA GLY A 46 -6.73 -10.54 6.90
C GLY A 46 -5.48 -10.09 6.20
N SER A 47 -5.61 -9.91 4.89
CA SER A 47 -4.59 -9.35 4.01
C SER A 47 -5.25 -8.43 2.98
N PHE A 48 -4.47 -7.50 2.47
CA PHE A 48 -4.93 -6.53 1.49
C PHE A 48 -3.86 -6.35 0.39
N ALA A 49 -4.30 -6.23 -0.85
CA ALA A 49 -3.44 -5.90 -1.96
C ALA A 49 -4.16 -5.09 -3.03
N MET A 50 -3.45 -4.15 -3.64
CA MET A 50 -3.99 -3.36 -4.75
C MET A 50 -2.91 -2.93 -5.73
N SER A 51 -3.29 -2.84 -7.01
CA SER A 51 -2.43 -2.25 -8.04
C SER A 51 -2.20 -0.77 -7.75
N THR A 52 -0.96 -0.34 -7.93
CA THR A 52 -0.54 1.05 -7.75
C THR A 52 0.55 1.40 -8.75
N VAL A 53 1.00 2.66 -8.75
CA VAL A 53 2.17 3.09 -9.52
C VAL A 53 3.14 3.76 -8.56
N ALA A 54 4.41 3.33 -8.59
CA ALA A 54 5.45 3.77 -7.66
C ALA A 54 6.72 4.30 -8.36
N ILE A 55 6.65 4.61 -9.65
CA ILE A 55 7.79 4.99 -10.50
C ILE A 55 8.45 6.31 -10.08
N SER A 56 7.73 7.18 -9.38
CA SER A 56 8.10 8.60 -9.26
C SER A 56 9.24 8.89 -8.29
N ASN A 57 9.54 8.00 -7.34
CA ASN A 57 10.49 8.31 -6.27
C ASN A 57 11.37 7.10 -5.93
N TYR A 58 12.68 7.33 -5.88
CA TYR A 58 13.69 6.30 -5.63
C TYR A 58 14.69 6.73 -4.54
N GLY A 59 15.21 5.75 -3.81
CA GLY A 59 16.34 5.89 -2.90
C GLY A 59 16.16 6.98 -1.85
N THR A 60 17.22 7.75 -1.61
CA THR A 60 17.27 8.77 -0.56
C THR A 60 16.22 9.87 -0.73
N GLN A 61 15.84 10.23 -1.97
CA GLN A 61 14.82 11.24 -2.19
C GLN A 61 13.43 10.76 -1.74
N ALA A 62 13.08 9.50 -2.04
CA ALA A 62 11.85 8.90 -1.59
C ALA A 62 11.80 8.80 -0.07
N PHE A 63 12.91 8.41 0.56
CA PHE A 63 13.03 8.35 2.01
C PHE A 63 12.88 9.72 2.66
N ASN A 64 13.50 10.77 2.12
CA ASN A 64 13.37 12.13 2.64
C ASN A 64 11.91 12.63 2.53
N LYS A 65 11.24 12.33 1.43
CA LYS A 65 9.80 12.62 1.28
C LYS A 65 8.97 11.84 2.30
N PHE A 66 9.28 10.59 2.56
CA PHE A 66 8.62 9.79 3.58
C PHE A 66 8.75 10.46 4.97
N MET A 67 9.94 10.91 5.32
CA MET A 67 10.18 11.60 6.60
C MET A 67 9.38 12.91 6.72
N GLN A 68 9.33 13.72 5.66
CA GLN A 68 8.54 14.95 5.61
C GLN A 68 7.03 14.66 5.68
N ASN A 69 6.57 13.68 4.92
CA ASN A 69 5.16 13.31 4.86
C ASN A 69 4.64 12.78 6.21
N ARG A 70 5.50 12.17 7.03
CA ARG A 70 5.13 11.72 8.39
C ARG A 70 4.61 12.84 9.26
N GLU A 71 5.26 14.01 9.24
CA GLU A 71 4.85 15.17 10.05
C GLU A 71 3.49 15.72 9.58
N ILE A 72 3.30 15.81 8.25
CA ILE A 72 2.04 16.25 7.67
C ILE A 72 0.91 15.28 8.04
N ILE A 73 1.14 13.98 7.87
CA ILE A 73 0.17 12.94 8.20
C ILE A 73 -0.13 12.92 9.70
N ALA A 74 0.89 13.02 10.56
CA ALA A 74 0.69 13.08 12.02
C ALA A 74 -0.19 14.27 12.43
N THR A 75 0.03 15.44 11.84
CA THR A 75 -0.81 16.62 12.07
C THR A 75 -2.25 16.40 11.63
N ARG A 76 -2.48 15.73 10.49
CA ARG A 76 -3.82 15.40 9.97
C ARG A 76 -4.53 14.38 10.85
N VAL A 77 -3.83 13.33 11.30
CA VAL A 77 -4.38 12.32 12.23
C VAL A 77 -4.75 13.00 13.54
N HIS A 78 -3.86 13.84 14.09
CA HIS A 78 -4.16 14.62 15.30
C HIS A 78 -5.40 15.51 15.14
N GLY A 79 -5.53 16.17 13.97
CA GLY A 79 -6.69 16.99 13.65
C GLY A 79 -8.02 16.23 13.68
N GLN A 80 -8.04 14.94 13.30
CA GLN A 80 -9.24 14.11 13.37
C GLN A 80 -9.73 13.92 14.82
N TYR A 81 -8.82 13.72 15.78
CA TYR A 81 -9.17 13.56 17.20
C TYR A 81 -9.48 14.91 17.85
N ARG A 82 -8.78 15.99 17.51
CA ARG A 82 -8.97 17.32 18.07
C ARG A 82 -10.37 17.86 17.82
N ASN A 83 -11.01 17.48 16.73
CA ASN A 83 -12.35 17.93 16.36
C ASN A 83 -13.47 17.16 17.08
N LEU A 84 -13.13 16.20 17.93
CA LEU A 84 -14.05 15.41 18.73
C LEU A 84 -14.04 15.91 20.18
N ASN A 85 -15.21 15.88 20.84
CA ASN A 85 -15.27 16.12 22.28
C ASN A 85 -14.87 14.82 23.00
N LEU A 86 -13.63 14.76 23.49
CA LEU A 86 -13.03 13.56 24.06
C LEU A 86 -12.70 13.70 25.55
N GLN A 87 -13.21 14.74 26.23
CA GLN A 87 -12.91 15.00 27.64
C GLN A 87 -13.27 13.85 28.59
N ASP A 88 -14.34 13.12 28.29
CA ASP A 88 -14.75 11.95 29.08
C ASP A 88 -13.80 10.75 28.93
N ILE A 89 -13.09 10.66 27.80
CA ILE A 89 -12.15 9.56 27.50
C ILE A 89 -10.72 9.97 27.84
N PHE A 90 -10.36 11.20 27.54
CA PHE A 90 -9.01 11.76 27.74
C PHE A 90 -9.10 13.03 28.65
N PRO A 91 -9.28 12.86 29.97
CA PRO A 91 -9.47 13.97 30.88
C PRO A 91 -8.23 14.89 30.99
N GLU A 92 -7.06 14.36 30.68
CA GLU A 92 -5.78 15.11 30.70
C GLU A 92 -5.50 15.87 29.39
N GLY A 93 -6.40 15.83 28.41
CA GLY A 93 -6.27 16.50 27.12
C GLY A 93 -6.37 15.56 25.91
N ASN A 94 -5.92 16.03 24.73
CA ASN A 94 -6.00 15.23 23.51
C ASN A 94 -5.14 13.95 23.57
N PRO A 95 -5.59 12.87 22.92
CA PRO A 95 -4.83 11.62 22.92
C PRO A 95 -3.45 11.78 22.30
N VAL A 96 -2.48 11.05 22.83
CA VAL A 96 -1.13 11.01 22.28
C VAL A 96 -1.16 10.24 20.96
N ILE A 97 -0.72 10.89 19.89
CA ILE A 97 -0.50 10.26 18.58
C ILE A 97 0.98 10.01 18.41
N LYS A 98 1.35 8.74 18.39
CA LYS A 98 2.74 8.35 18.15
C LYS A 98 3.11 8.56 16.68
N SER A 99 4.12 9.37 16.39
CA SER A 99 4.60 9.62 15.02
C SER A 99 5.16 8.37 14.32
N ASN A 100 5.41 7.30 15.07
CA ASN A 100 5.82 5.98 14.58
C ASN A 100 4.68 4.95 14.61
N SER A 101 3.43 5.37 14.79
CA SER A 101 2.27 4.48 14.68
C SER A 101 2.00 4.09 13.22
N ALA A 102 1.35 2.93 13.03
CA ALA A 102 0.91 2.48 11.71
C ALA A 102 0.04 3.53 10.99
N ASP A 103 -0.81 4.24 11.76
CA ASP A 103 -1.74 5.26 11.26
C ASP A 103 -1.04 6.49 10.67
N VAL A 104 0.20 6.72 11.04
CA VAL A 104 1.05 7.80 10.50
C VAL A 104 2.00 7.25 9.44
N LEU A 105 2.69 6.16 9.74
CA LEU A 105 3.74 5.62 8.89
C LEU A 105 3.20 5.10 7.55
N ILE A 106 2.07 4.38 7.56
CA ILE A 106 1.56 3.75 6.34
C ILE A 106 1.06 4.79 5.33
N PRO A 107 0.20 5.77 5.66
CA PRO A 107 -0.17 6.81 4.72
C PRO A 107 1.01 7.66 4.24
N ALA A 108 1.98 7.94 5.12
CA ALA A 108 3.20 8.65 4.74
C ALA A 108 4.04 7.84 3.74
N PHE A 109 4.17 6.53 3.94
CA PHE A 109 4.85 5.62 3.03
C PHE A 109 4.17 5.56 1.66
N ILE A 110 2.84 5.36 1.65
CA ILE A 110 2.06 5.35 0.40
C ILE A 110 2.26 6.67 -0.35
N SER A 111 2.09 7.83 0.31
CA SER A 111 2.21 9.13 -0.34
C SER A 111 3.61 9.38 -0.89
N ALA A 112 4.65 9.04 -0.14
CA ALA A 112 6.04 9.27 -0.53
C ALA A 112 6.46 8.42 -1.73
N TYR A 113 6.14 7.14 -1.72
CA TYR A 113 6.61 6.19 -2.74
C TYR A 113 5.70 6.11 -3.97
N THR A 114 4.44 6.50 -3.86
CA THR A 114 3.53 6.60 -5.02
C THR A 114 3.41 8.02 -5.59
N GLY A 115 4.13 9.01 -5.03
CA GLY A 115 4.09 10.40 -5.50
C GLY A 115 2.79 11.14 -5.21
N ARG A 116 1.94 10.61 -4.33
CA ARG A 116 0.67 11.25 -3.94
C ARG A 116 0.91 12.42 -2.99
N ASN A 117 0.05 13.43 -3.08
CA ASN A 117 0.09 14.55 -2.14
C ASN A 117 -0.29 14.06 -0.72
N PRO A 118 0.56 14.25 0.31
CA PRO A 118 0.27 13.84 1.68
C PRO A 118 -0.96 14.53 2.27
N ASP A 119 -1.31 15.75 1.84
CA ASP A 119 -2.51 16.45 2.29
C ASP A 119 -3.81 15.81 1.80
N LYS A 120 -3.77 15.05 0.69
CA LYS A 120 -4.91 14.41 0.06
C LYS A 120 -4.92 12.89 0.20
N THR A 121 -3.82 12.30 0.63
CA THR A 121 -3.74 10.84 0.84
C THR A 121 -4.69 10.41 1.95
N GLY A 122 -5.41 9.30 1.75
CA GLY A 122 -6.29 8.72 2.78
C GLY A 122 -5.49 8.33 4.03
N LEU A 123 -6.05 8.61 5.21
CA LEU A 123 -5.46 8.25 6.50
C LEU A 123 -5.83 6.81 6.88
N THR A 124 -5.50 5.86 6.01
CA THR A 124 -5.84 4.45 6.18
C THR A 124 -4.76 3.57 5.56
N ALA A 125 -4.58 2.39 6.13
CA ALA A 125 -3.73 1.34 5.54
C ALA A 125 -4.41 0.61 4.38
N PHE A 126 -5.72 0.81 4.19
CA PHE A 126 -6.54 0.17 3.17
C PHE A 126 -7.11 1.22 2.20
N PRO A 127 -6.32 1.67 1.20
CA PRO A 127 -6.78 2.67 0.25
C PRO A 127 -8.02 2.22 -0.51
N ASP A 128 -8.87 3.20 -0.85
CA ASP A 128 -10.10 2.96 -1.58
C ASP A 128 -9.84 2.45 -3.01
N ILE A 129 -10.77 1.64 -3.52
CA ILE A 129 -10.79 1.11 -4.88
C ILE A 129 -10.68 2.22 -5.95
N LEU A 130 -11.20 3.41 -5.66
CA LEU A 130 -11.11 4.57 -6.55
C LEU A 130 -9.67 5.11 -6.70
N THR A 131 -8.75 4.65 -5.87
CA THR A 131 -7.32 5.02 -5.94
C THR A 131 -6.46 4.02 -6.70
N LEU A 132 -7.07 2.98 -7.29
CA LEU A 132 -6.41 2.02 -8.16
C LEU A 132 -5.74 2.70 -9.35
N LEU A 133 -4.53 2.23 -9.65
CA LEU A 133 -3.81 2.62 -10.86
C LEU A 133 -3.46 1.35 -11.65
N PRO A 134 -3.59 1.37 -12.98
CA PRO A 134 -3.35 0.19 -13.79
C PRO A 134 -1.87 -0.18 -13.86
N ASN A 135 -1.62 -1.47 -13.86
CA ASN A 135 -0.44 -2.07 -14.45
C ASN A 135 -0.61 -2.09 -15.97
N TRP A 136 0.48 -2.13 -16.73
CA TRP A 136 0.39 -2.15 -18.19
C TRP A 136 1.40 -3.10 -18.83
N ASN A 137 1.04 -3.54 -20.02
CA ASN A 137 1.90 -4.27 -20.93
C ASN A 137 1.73 -3.65 -22.32
N ILE A 138 2.84 -3.21 -22.91
CA ILE A 138 2.90 -2.56 -24.22
C ILE A 138 3.73 -3.45 -25.13
N SER A 139 3.15 -3.84 -26.24
CA SER A 139 3.84 -4.57 -27.31
C SER A 139 3.67 -3.84 -28.63
N TYR A 140 4.77 -3.57 -29.30
CA TYR A 140 4.74 -2.91 -30.59
C TYR A 140 5.51 -3.73 -31.62
N ARG A 141 4.81 -4.13 -32.67
CA ARG A 141 5.38 -4.91 -33.77
C ARG A 141 5.48 -4.10 -35.04
N ILE A 142 6.70 -4.00 -35.55
CA ILE A 142 7.04 -3.32 -36.80
C ILE A 142 7.83 -4.30 -37.66
N ASN A 143 7.22 -4.82 -38.75
CA ASN A 143 7.83 -5.81 -39.62
C ASN A 143 8.36 -7.04 -38.80
N SER A 144 9.69 -7.25 -38.84
CA SER A 144 10.37 -8.33 -38.10
C SER A 144 10.78 -7.94 -36.67
N LEU A 145 10.62 -6.68 -36.27
CA LEU A 145 11.00 -6.19 -34.93
C LEU A 145 9.75 -6.14 -34.02
N THR A 146 9.88 -6.72 -32.82
CA THR A 146 8.90 -6.61 -31.74
C THR A 146 9.56 -5.94 -30.53
N LEU A 147 8.93 -4.88 -30.02
CA LEU A 147 9.32 -4.18 -28.81
C LEU A 147 8.29 -4.47 -27.72
N ASN A 148 8.77 -4.85 -26.54
CA ASN A 148 7.92 -5.11 -25.38
C ASN A 148 8.35 -4.28 -24.18
N HIS A 149 7.35 -3.80 -23.41
CA HIS A 149 7.52 -3.13 -22.14
C HIS A 149 6.39 -3.53 -21.23
N ARG A 150 6.72 -3.95 -20.01
CA ARG A 150 5.73 -4.35 -19.00
C ARG A 150 6.04 -3.74 -17.66
N TYR A 151 5.02 -3.19 -17.02
CA TYR A 151 5.06 -2.66 -15.68
C TYR A 151 3.98 -3.28 -14.80
N VAL A 152 4.38 -3.76 -13.64
CA VAL A 152 3.50 -4.27 -12.59
C VAL A 152 3.92 -3.68 -11.27
N SER A 153 2.99 -3.07 -10.54
CA SER A 153 3.24 -2.64 -9.18
C SER A 153 2.03 -2.90 -8.29
N GLN A 154 2.31 -3.30 -7.06
CA GLN A 154 1.30 -3.67 -6.08
C GLN A 154 1.69 -3.19 -4.69
N TYR A 155 0.77 -2.46 -4.05
CA TYR A 155 0.81 -2.21 -2.61
C TYR A 155 0.17 -3.39 -1.88
N ARG A 156 0.78 -3.82 -0.76
CA ARG A 156 0.33 -4.97 0.02
C ARG A 156 0.40 -4.71 1.52
N VAL A 157 -0.65 -5.14 2.22
CA VAL A 157 -0.67 -5.43 3.64
C VAL A 157 -0.70 -6.95 3.76
N GLY A 158 0.44 -7.56 4.09
CA GLY A 158 0.58 -9.03 4.08
C GLY A 158 -0.32 -9.70 5.12
N SER A 159 -0.40 -9.10 6.30
CA SER A 159 -1.32 -9.53 7.38
C SER A 159 -1.64 -8.35 8.29
N TYR A 160 -2.83 -8.40 8.86
CA TYR A 160 -3.27 -7.51 9.94
C TYR A 160 -4.18 -8.26 10.90
N SER A 161 -4.26 -7.79 12.14
CA SER A 161 -5.20 -8.29 13.14
C SER A 161 -5.80 -7.14 13.95
N SER A 162 -6.99 -7.33 14.50
CA SER A 162 -7.58 -6.34 15.38
C SER A 162 -6.92 -6.35 16.75
N PHE A 163 -6.72 -5.14 17.33
CA PHE A 163 -6.36 -5.05 18.74
C PHE A 163 -7.53 -5.52 19.63
N LEU A 164 -7.25 -6.41 20.57
CA LEU A 164 -8.26 -6.92 21.51
C LEU A 164 -8.78 -5.84 22.47
N SER A 165 -7.92 -4.90 22.82
CA SER A 165 -8.20 -3.80 23.76
C SER A 165 -8.69 -2.51 23.10
N TRP A 166 -8.86 -2.50 21.77
CA TRP A 166 -9.28 -1.31 21.06
C TRP A 166 -10.72 -0.90 21.41
N LYS A 167 -10.91 0.40 21.64
CA LYS A 167 -12.21 1.00 21.89
C LYS A 167 -12.44 2.19 20.94
N PRO A 168 -13.64 2.31 20.34
CA PRO A 168 -13.96 3.47 19.53
C PRO A 168 -14.11 4.73 20.40
N VAL A 169 -13.81 5.90 19.84
CA VAL A 169 -14.07 7.21 20.47
C VAL A 169 -15.40 7.82 20.05
N THR A 170 -16.13 7.17 19.15
CA THR A 170 -17.40 7.65 18.61
C THR A 170 -18.31 6.46 18.33
N ASP A 171 -19.62 6.66 18.45
CA ASP A 171 -20.65 5.66 18.14
C ASP A 171 -20.82 5.42 16.63
N ASN A 172 -20.15 6.22 15.80
CA ASN A 172 -20.16 6.03 14.35
C ASN A 172 -19.42 4.74 13.96
N LYS A 173 -20.18 3.70 13.60
CA LYS A 173 -19.65 2.38 13.20
C LYS A 173 -18.72 2.40 11.99
N ASN A 174 -18.74 3.48 11.20
CA ASN A 174 -17.87 3.65 10.04
C ASN A 174 -16.57 4.42 10.39
N SER A 175 -16.44 4.87 11.64
CA SER A 175 -15.23 5.53 12.11
C SER A 175 -14.21 4.50 12.59
N ASN A 176 -12.98 4.62 12.12
CA ASN A 176 -11.84 3.85 12.62
C ASN A 176 -11.07 4.60 13.73
N LEU A 177 -11.64 5.69 14.25
CA LEU A 177 -11.02 6.46 15.33
C LEU A 177 -11.30 5.80 16.68
N GLY A 178 -10.24 5.51 17.40
CA GLY A 178 -10.32 4.84 18.67
C GLY A 178 -8.99 4.89 19.42
N TYR A 179 -8.88 4.09 20.44
CA TYR A 179 -7.68 4.03 21.27
C TYR A 179 -7.46 2.61 21.83
N ILE A 180 -6.24 2.37 22.21
CA ILE A 180 -5.84 1.24 23.04
C ILE A 180 -5.24 1.76 24.36
N ARG A 181 -5.23 0.93 25.38
CA ARG A 181 -4.47 1.19 26.60
C ARG A 181 -3.11 0.51 26.51
N ASP A 182 -2.05 1.29 26.66
CA ASP A 182 -0.69 0.76 26.75
C ASP A 182 -0.55 -0.08 28.04
N PRO A 183 -0.24 -1.38 27.94
CA PRO A 183 -0.15 -2.25 29.11
C PRO A 183 1.01 -1.89 30.04
N ALA A 184 2.05 -1.24 29.53
CA ALA A 184 3.23 -0.88 30.31
C ALA A 184 3.04 0.44 31.09
N SER A 185 2.49 1.48 30.46
CA SER A 185 2.32 2.81 31.07
C SER A 185 0.90 3.10 31.53
N GLY A 186 -0.10 2.31 31.09
CA GLY A 186 -1.51 2.58 31.30
C GLY A 186 -2.05 3.74 30.47
N ALA A 187 -1.22 4.42 29.69
CA ALA A 187 -1.60 5.55 28.86
C ALA A 187 -2.57 5.15 27.74
N LEU A 188 -3.49 6.06 27.41
CA LEU A 188 -4.37 5.88 26.26
C LEU A 188 -3.68 6.37 25.00
N ILE A 189 -3.56 5.50 24.01
CA ILE A 189 -2.89 5.76 22.73
C ILE A 189 -3.95 5.74 21.64
N ALA A 190 -4.10 6.86 20.94
CA ALA A 190 -4.96 6.95 19.78
C ALA A 190 -4.44 6.05 18.65
N THR A 191 -5.28 5.18 18.11
CA THR A 191 -4.94 4.30 17.00
C THR A 191 -6.20 3.75 16.31
N THR A 192 -6.05 3.28 15.09
CA THR A 192 -7.07 2.52 14.37
C THR A 192 -7.23 1.11 14.96
N PRO A 193 -8.30 0.36 14.61
CA PRO A 193 -8.58 -0.93 15.23
C PRO A 193 -7.60 -2.04 14.87
N PHE A 194 -6.68 -1.82 13.92
CA PHE A 194 -5.84 -2.88 13.37
C PHE A 194 -4.36 -2.71 13.72
N ASP A 195 -3.76 -3.80 14.18
CA ASP A 195 -2.31 -3.98 14.27
C ASP A 195 -1.79 -4.46 12.92
N ILE A 196 -0.89 -3.69 12.33
CA ILE A 196 -0.30 -3.94 11.02
C ILE A 196 1.22 -3.96 11.21
N PRO A 197 1.86 -5.13 11.18
CA PRO A 197 3.30 -5.23 11.44
C PRO A 197 4.16 -4.69 10.31
N ALA A 198 3.71 -4.84 9.06
CA ALA A 198 4.44 -4.39 7.89
C ALA A 198 3.53 -4.18 6.68
N VAL A 199 3.97 -3.28 5.79
CA VAL A 199 3.40 -3.09 4.45
C VAL A 199 4.50 -3.06 3.41
N SER A 200 4.17 -3.38 2.16
CA SER A 200 5.14 -3.37 1.07
C SER A 200 4.58 -2.80 -0.23
N ILE A 201 5.48 -2.27 -1.06
CA ILE A 201 5.22 -2.00 -2.48
C ILE A 201 6.23 -2.82 -3.27
N ILE A 202 5.72 -3.64 -4.17
CA ILE A 202 6.54 -4.43 -5.10
C ILE A 202 6.31 -3.86 -6.49
N GLU A 203 7.40 -3.53 -7.16
CA GLU A 203 7.42 -2.95 -8.49
C GLU A 203 8.29 -3.81 -9.41
N SER A 204 7.80 -4.12 -10.59
CA SER A 204 8.49 -4.95 -11.57
C SER A 204 8.29 -4.41 -12.98
N PHE A 205 9.40 -4.17 -13.66
CA PHE A 205 9.50 -4.01 -15.10
C PHE A 205 10.05 -5.31 -15.67
N ASN A 206 9.20 -6.15 -16.22
CA ASN A 206 9.59 -7.45 -16.77
C ASN A 206 8.85 -7.73 -18.10
N PRO A 207 9.42 -7.21 -19.22
CA PRO A 207 10.67 -6.45 -19.35
C PRO A 207 10.49 -4.93 -19.10
N LEU A 208 11.58 -4.23 -18.68
CA LEU A 208 11.67 -2.77 -18.78
C LEU A 208 11.74 -2.36 -20.24
N ILE A 209 12.55 -3.06 -21.01
CA ILE A 209 12.57 -3.01 -22.48
C ILE A 209 13.03 -4.35 -23.01
N GLU A 210 12.37 -4.84 -24.03
CA GLU A 210 12.78 -6.01 -24.79
C GLU A 210 12.64 -5.70 -26.28
N ALA A 211 13.67 -6.03 -27.04
CA ALA A 211 13.67 -5.97 -28.49
C ALA A 211 13.92 -7.37 -29.02
N GLN A 212 13.01 -7.88 -29.85
CA GLN A 212 13.12 -9.17 -30.53
C GLN A 212 13.05 -8.94 -32.03
N SER A 213 13.93 -9.56 -32.77
CA SER A 213 13.95 -9.49 -34.24
C SER A 213 14.29 -10.84 -34.85
N VAL A 214 13.61 -11.13 -35.94
CA VAL A 214 13.99 -12.25 -36.83
C VAL A 214 14.82 -11.69 -37.98
N LEU A 215 16.10 -12.02 -37.97
CA LEU A 215 17.03 -11.60 -39.00
C LEU A 215 16.97 -12.52 -40.22
N TYR A 216 17.75 -12.17 -41.24
CA TYR A 216 17.90 -13.01 -42.44
C TYR A 216 18.38 -14.42 -42.05
N ASN A 217 17.86 -15.43 -42.74
CA ASN A 217 18.09 -16.87 -42.45
C ASN A 217 17.51 -17.39 -41.11
N ASP A 218 16.36 -16.84 -40.68
CA ASP A 218 15.65 -17.30 -39.48
C ASP A 218 16.47 -17.20 -38.16
N VAL A 219 17.48 -16.35 -38.13
CA VAL A 219 18.23 -16.06 -36.90
C VAL A 219 17.38 -15.15 -36.01
N ASN A 220 17.03 -15.63 -34.82
CA ASN A 220 16.31 -14.90 -33.82
C ASN A 220 17.30 -14.18 -32.89
N MET A 221 17.15 -12.87 -32.75
CA MET A 221 17.87 -12.06 -31.78
C MET A 221 16.87 -11.49 -30.75
N SER A 222 17.26 -11.53 -29.47
CA SER A 222 16.49 -10.94 -28.38
C SER A 222 17.46 -10.25 -27.42
N VAL A 223 17.12 -9.04 -27.00
CA VAL A 223 17.80 -8.29 -25.94
C VAL A 223 16.72 -7.84 -24.95
N ARG A 224 16.93 -8.14 -23.67
CA ARG A 224 15.96 -7.85 -22.62
C ARG A 224 16.65 -7.22 -21.42
N LEU A 225 16.04 -6.18 -20.89
CA LEU A 225 16.39 -5.57 -19.61
C LEU A 225 15.20 -5.68 -18.66
N ASN A 226 15.42 -6.27 -17.50
CA ASN A 226 14.43 -6.35 -16.43
C ASN A 226 14.86 -5.46 -15.26
N LYS A 227 13.88 -4.96 -14.52
CA LYS A 227 14.13 -4.24 -13.27
C LYS A 227 13.05 -4.58 -12.26
N THR A 228 13.45 -4.94 -11.06
CA THR A 228 12.54 -5.16 -9.93
C THR A 228 12.91 -4.26 -8.77
N ARG A 229 11.91 -3.84 -7.99
CA ARG A 229 12.11 -3.11 -6.75
C ARG A 229 11.10 -3.59 -5.71
N SER A 230 11.59 -3.81 -4.50
CA SER A 230 10.78 -4.11 -3.33
C SER A 230 11.02 -3.07 -2.25
N LEU A 231 9.95 -2.46 -1.80
CA LEU A 231 9.90 -1.50 -0.71
C LEU A 231 9.15 -2.16 0.44
N ASN A 232 9.78 -2.24 1.60
CA ASN A 232 9.15 -2.81 2.79
C ASN A 232 9.24 -1.81 3.95
N LEU A 233 8.08 -1.42 4.48
CA LEU A 233 7.97 -0.66 5.71
C LEU A 233 7.62 -1.63 6.84
N ASN A 234 8.55 -1.85 7.76
CA ASN A 234 8.34 -2.61 8.98
C ASN A 234 8.02 -1.65 10.13
N ILE A 235 6.81 -1.71 10.64
CA ILE A 235 6.30 -0.82 11.69
C ILE A 235 6.97 -1.12 13.03
N ALA A 236 7.09 -2.40 13.37
CA ALA A 236 7.64 -2.84 14.66
C ALA A 236 9.10 -2.42 14.85
N SER A 237 9.91 -2.44 13.78
CA SER A 237 11.32 -2.05 13.83
C SER A 237 11.59 -0.61 13.36
N ASN A 238 10.56 0.15 12.97
CA ASN A 238 10.66 1.51 12.42
C ASN A 238 11.64 1.60 11.23
N ARG A 239 11.62 0.60 10.34
CA ARG A 239 12.57 0.51 9.22
C ARG A 239 11.85 0.52 7.89
N VAL A 240 12.41 1.28 6.95
CA VAL A 240 12.11 1.15 5.52
C VAL A 240 13.30 0.50 4.83
N VAL A 241 13.04 -0.56 4.10
CA VAL A 241 14.05 -1.28 3.31
C VAL A 241 13.65 -1.19 1.85
N GLU A 242 14.55 -0.71 1.01
CA GLU A 242 14.44 -0.70 -0.45
C GLU A 242 15.48 -1.66 -1.02
N THR A 243 15.02 -2.61 -1.83
CA THR A 243 15.87 -3.53 -2.57
C THR A 243 15.56 -3.37 -4.06
N SER A 244 16.58 -3.21 -4.88
CA SER A 244 16.44 -3.11 -6.33
C SER A 244 17.39 -4.09 -7.01
N ASP A 245 16.89 -4.75 -8.04
CA ASP A 245 17.64 -5.68 -8.87
C ASP A 245 17.44 -5.35 -10.35
N ASN A 246 18.51 -5.44 -11.14
CA ASN A 246 18.49 -5.23 -12.57
C ASN A 246 19.16 -6.43 -13.24
N ASP A 247 18.48 -6.98 -14.23
CA ASP A 247 18.92 -8.15 -14.98
C ASP A 247 18.92 -7.86 -16.47
N PHE A 248 20.02 -8.19 -17.15
CA PHE A 248 20.22 -7.97 -18.58
C PHE A 248 20.51 -9.32 -19.26
N ILE A 249 19.67 -9.67 -20.23
CA ILE A 249 19.72 -10.94 -20.98
C ILE A 249 19.84 -10.66 -22.48
#